data_29a9d4b65c7568200b87c8354729deaf
#
_entry.id   29a9d4b65c7568200b87c8354729deaf
#
_cell.length_a   1.000
_cell.length_b   1.000
_cell.length_c   1.000
_cell.angle_alpha   90.00
_cell.angle_beta   90.00
_cell.angle_gamma   90.00
#
_symmetry.space_group_name_H-M   'P 1'
#
loop_
_entity.id
_entity.type
_entity.pdbx_description
1 polymer ?
#
loop_
_entity_poly.entity_id
_entity_poly.type
_entity_poly.pdbx_seq_one_letter_code
_entity_poly.pdbx_strand_id
1 'polypeptide(L)'
;MAAQPTIVIVVDDNSDFLKSVARLLTVHGFAVRTFISAEALLDNNGAQTAACLLLDIHLGGISGIELQRRLVASGSKCPVIFMTANDDSATRKAAADAGCIAYLKKPFAPEVLLDAIGKAAA
;
A
#
# COMPACT_ATOMS: atom_id res chain seq x y z
N MET A 1 -21.17 9.06 -19.04
CA MET A 1 -19.93 9.60 -18.46
C MET A 1 -19.10 8.47 -17.89
N ALA A 2 -17.86 8.38 -18.30
CA ALA A 2 -16.99 7.32 -17.82
C ALA A 2 -16.61 7.55 -16.35
N ALA A 3 -16.66 6.50 -15.54
CA ALA A 3 -16.20 6.58 -14.17
C ALA A 3 -14.69 6.74 -14.14
N GLN A 4 -14.18 7.49 -13.16
CA GLN A 4 -12.75 7.60 -12.93
C GLN A 4 -12.21 6.25 -12.46
N PRO A 5 -11.05 5.80 -12.96
CA PRO A 5 -10.49 4.55 -12.48
C PRO A 5 -10.10 4.66 -11.00
N THR A 6 -10.26 3.55 -10.29
CA THR A 6 -9.83 3.46 -8.89
C THR A 6 -8.30 3.41 -8.85
N ILE A 7 -7.68 4.34 -8.15
CA ILE A 7 -6.23 4.44 -8.07
C ILE A 7 -5.72 3.69 -6.85
N VAL A 8 -4.79 2.77 -7.07
CA VAL A 8 -4.07 2.05 -6.01
C VAL A 8 -2.61 2.43 -6.09
N ILE A 9 -2.03 2.84 -4.97
CA ILE A 9 -0.62 3.17 -4.88
C ILE A 9 0.10 2.03 -4.18
N VAL A 10 1.22 1.59 -4.75
CA VAL A 10 2.03 0.51 -4.20
C VAL A 10 3.44 1.04 -3.91
N VAL A 11 3.91 0.85 -2.68
CA VAL A 11 5.26 1.26 -2.28
C VAL A 11 6.02 0.02 -1.82
N ASP A 12 7.09 -0.31 -2.54
CA ASP A 12 7.92 -1.49 -2.28
C ASP A 12 9.28 -1.26 -2.94
N ASP A 13 10.36 -1.60 -2.27
CA ASP A 13 11.69 -1.39 -2.82
C ASP A 13 12.12 -2.48 -3.81
N ASN A 14 11.32 -3.51 -3.99
CA ASN A 14 11.57 -4.58 -4.97
C ASN A 14 10.84 -4.26 -6.27
N SER A 15 11.60 -3.86 -7.29
CA SER A 15 11.03 -3.44 -8.57
C SER A 15 10.29 -4.56 -9.30
N ASP A 16 10.74 -5.80 -9.18
CA ASP A 16 10.06 -6.94 -9.80
C ASP A 16 8.70 -7.19 -9.15
N PHE A 17 8.62 -7.07 -7.84
CA PHE A 17 7.36 -7.17 -7.12
C PHE A 17 6.39 -6.07 -7.55
N LEU A 18 6.89 -4.83 -7.64
CA LEU A 18 6.05 -3.71 -8.11
C LEU A 18 5.47 -3.97 -9.50
N LYS A 19 6.28 -4.47 -10.42
CA LYS A 19 5.82 -4.78 -11.78
C LYS A 19 4.75 -5.86 -11.76
N SER A 20 4.94 -6.90 -10.97
CA SER A 20 3.99 -8.01 -10.88
C SER A 20 2.65 -7.56 -10.31
N VAL A 21 2.68 -6.79 -9.23
CA VAL A 21 1.46 -6.28 -8.61
C VAL A 21 0.76 -5.29 -9.53
N ALA A 22 1.52 -4.40 -10.17
CA ALA A 22 0.94 -3.42 -11.10
C ALA A 22 0.21 -4.12 -12.24
N ARG A 23 0.81 -5.18 -12.79
CA ARG A 23 0.18 -5.95 -13.86
C ARG A 23 -1.12 -6.60 -13.40
N LEU A 24 -1.08 -7.23 -12.24
CA LEU A 24 -2.26 -7.89 -11.66
C LEU A 24 -3.40 -6.88 -11.48
N LEU A 25 -3.12 -5.74 -10.88
CA LEU A 25 -4.14 -4.75 -10.59
C LEU A 25 -4.67 -4.07 -11.85
N THR A 26 -3.79 -3.82 -12.81
CA THR A 26 -4.20 -3.24 -14.10
C THR A 26 -5.17 -4.16 -14.84
N VAL A 27 -4.90 -5.46 -14.84
CA VAL A 27 -5.79 -6.44 -15.46
C VAL A 27 -7.17 -6.43 -14.80
N HIS A 28 -7.23 -6.12 -13.52
CA HIS A 28 -8.49 -6.05 -12.78
C HIS A 28 -9.14 -4.66 -12.79
N GLY A 29 -8.68 -3.76 -13.64
CA GLY A 29 -9.34 -2.48 -13.87
C GLY A 29 -8.88 -1.33 -13.00
N PHE A 30 -7.84 -1.53 -12.18
CA PHE A 30 -7.31 -0.45 -11.33
C PHE A 30 -6.28 0.37 -12.09
N ALA A 31 -6.22 1.66 -11.77
CA ALA A 31 -5.08 2.50 -12.13
C ALA A 31 -4.03 2.34 -11.03
N VAL A 32 -2.77 2.11 -11.41
CA VAL A 32 -1.73 1.78 -10.43
C VAL A 32 -0.59 2.80 -10.53
N ARG A 33 -0.16 3.29 -9.39
CA ARG A 33 1.06 4.10 -9.28
C ARG A 33 2.02 3.39 -8.34
N THR A 34 3.28 3.28 -8.73
CA THR A 34 4.28 2.56 -7.96
C THR A 34 5.40 3.48 -7.53
N PHE A 35 5.92 3.25 -6.33
CA PHE A 35 7.05 4.00 -5.78
C PHE A 35 8.02 3.01 -5.13
N ILE A 36 9.31 3.24 -5.29
CA ILE A 36 10.34 2.34 -4.76
C ILE A 36 10.75 2.69 -3.33
N SER A 37 10.22 3.79 -2.78
CA SER A 37 10.55 4.22 -1.41
C SER A 37 9.43 5.08 -0.85
N ALA A 38 9.41 5.19 0.48
CA ALA A 38 8.50 6.09 1.17
C ALA A 38 8.78 7.55 0.79
N GLU A 39 10.06 7.90 0.67
CA GLU A 39 10.48 9.25 0.32
C GLU A 39 9.93 9.66 -1.06
N ALA A 40 9.97 8.74 -2.02
CA ALA A 40 9.43 9.01 -3.36
C ALA A 40 7.94 9.31 -3.32
N LEU A 41 7.18 8.59 -2.50
CA LEU A 41 5.75 8.86 -2.35
C LEU A 41 5.51 10.23 -1.71
N LEU A 42 6.23 10.54 -0.64
CA LEU A 42 6.08 11.82 0.07
C LEU A 42 6.40 13.00 -0.83
N ASP A 43 7.42 12.88 -1.68
CA ASP A 43 7.81 13.95 -2.60
C ASP A 43 6.75 14.23 -3.66
N ASN A 44 5.88 13.27 -3.92
CA ASN A 44 4.87 13.39 -4.98
C ASN A 44 3.47 13.70 -4.49
N ASN A 45 3.25 13.88 -3.18
CA ASN A 45 1.92 14.09 -2.59
C ASN A 45 0.90 13.06 -3.08
N GLY A 46 1.35 11.85 -3.38
CA GLY A 46 0.58 10.88 -4.15
C GLY A 46 -0.60 10.27 -3.42
N ALA A 47 -0.62 10.32 -2.09
CA ALA A 47 -1.65 9.63 -1.31
C ALA A 47 -3.02 10.30 -1.37
N GLN A 48 -3.10 11.55 -1.83
CA GLN A 48 -4.33 12.35 -1.71
C GLN A 48 -5.48 11.86 -2.59
N THR A 49 -5.17 11.22 -3.69
CA THR A 49 -6.18 10.81 -4.66
C THR A 49 -6.36 9.30 -4.76
N ALA A 50 -5.61 8.53 -3.99
CA ALA A 50 -5.67 7.07 -4.06
C ALA A 50 -6.84 6.52 -3.24
N ALA A 51 -7.43 5.44 -3.73
CA ALA A 51 -8.44 4.70 -2.99
C ALA A 51 -7.83 3.87 -1.87
N CYS A 52 -6.59 3.40 -2.04
CA CYS A 52 -5.83 2.75 -0.98
C CYS A 52 -4.35 2.74 -1.30
N LEU A 53 -3.56 2.50 -0.26
CA LEU A 53 -2.11 2.37 -0.33
C LEU A 53 -1.71 0.96 0.07
N LEU A 54 -0.85 0.33 -0.75
CA LEU A 54 -0.19 -0.91 -0.39
C LEU A 54 1.24 -0.56 0.01
N LEU A 55 1.59 -0.76 1.27
CA LEU A 55 2.88 -0.34 1.79
C LEU A 55 3.65 -1.54 2.31
N ASP A 56 4.84 -1.79 1.74
CA ASP A 56 5.80 -2.71 2.33
C ASP A 56 6.29 -2.10 3.64
N ILE A 57 6.32 -2.90 4.70
CA ILE A 57 6.79 -2.43 6.00
C ILE A 57 8.29 -2.21 6.00
N HIS A 58 9.04 -3.10 5.35
CA HIS A 58 10.51 -3.08 5.39
C HIS A 58 11.08 -2.41 4.16
N LEU A 59 11.01 -1.09 4.13
CA LEU A 59 11.64 -0.27 3.09
C LEU A 59 13.02 0.18 3.58
N GLY A 60 13.96 0.34 2.66
CA GLY A 60 15.24 0.97 2.98
C GLY A 60 15.04 2.46 3.19
N GLY A 61 15.39 3.01 4.33
CA GLY A 61 15.11 4.39 4.69
C GLY A 61 13.89 4.47 5.58
N ILE A 62 12.93 5.35 5.27
CA ILE A 62 11.69 5.44 6.04
C ILE A 62 10.89 4.15 5.86
N SER A 63 10.50 3.50 6.97
CA SER A 63 9.71 2.27 6.92
C SER A 63 8.27 2.55 6.48
N GLY A 64 7.56 1.50 6.07
CA GLY A 64 6.15 1.64 5.72
C GLY A 64 5.30 2.09 6.90
N ILE A 65 5.63 1.63 8.10
CA ILE A 65 4.90 2.03 9.31
C ILE A 65 5.13 3.51 9.61
N GLU A 66 6.37 3.98 9.51
CA GLU A 66 6.67 5.40 9.72
C GLU A 66 6.02 6.26 8.63
N LEU A 67 6.02 5.79 7.39
CA LEU A 67 5.31 6.48 6.30
C LEU A 67 3.83 6.66 6.66
N GLN A 68 3.17 5.62 7.14
CA GLN A 68 1.75 5.71 7.52
C GLN A 68 1.55 6.72 8.67
N ARG A 69 2.44 6.71 9.66
CA ARG A 69 2.36 7.68 10.76
C ARG A 69 2.44 9.11 10.24
N ARG A 70 3.34 9.38 9.29
CA ARG A 70 3.50 10.71 8.68
C ARG A 70 2.29 11.11 7.87
N LEU A 71 1.72 10.17 7.11
CA LEU A 71 0.52 10.43 6.33
C LEU A 71 -0.67 10.77 7.22
N VAL A 72 -0.87 10.02 8.29
CA VAL A 72 -1.94 10.31 9.25
C VAL A 72 -1.72 11.67 9.91
N ALA A 73 -0.48 11.98 10.30
CA ALA A 73 -0.16 13.27 10.91
C ALA A 73 -0.42 14.45 9.96
N SER A 74 -0.31 14.25 8.65
CA SER A 74 -0.63 15.28 7.66
C SER A 74 -2.09 15.28 7.22
N GLY A 75 -2.94 14.49 7.86
CA GLY A 75 -4.37 14.50 7.61
C GLY A 75 -4.87 13.48 6.59
N SER A 76 -4.01 12.57 6.13
CA SER A 76 -4.44 11.54 5.18
C SER A 76 -5.45 10.59 5.83
N LYS A 77 -6.52 10.30 5.11
CA LYS A 77 -7.52 9.31 5.49
C LYS A 77 -7.51 8.12 4.53
N CYS A 78 -6.50 8.04 3.67
CA CYS A 78 -6.40 6.97 2.69
C CYS A 78 -6.20 5.63 3.40
N PRO A 79 -7.02 4.61 3.11
CA PRO A 79 -6.85 3.30 3.73
C PRO A 79 -5.51 2.68 3.34
N VAL A 80 -4.88 1.99 4.31
CA VAL A 80 -3.57 1.38 4.13
C VAL A 80 -3.66 -0.12 4.31
N ILE A 81 -3.03 -0.84 3.39
CA ILE A 81 -2.78 -2.28 3.48
C ILE A 81 -1.27 -2.45 3.64
N PHE A 82 -0.84 -3.02 4.75
CA PHE A 82 0.57 -3.34 4.94
C PHE A 82 0.92 -4.70 4.35
N MET A 83 2.12 -4.80 3.80
CA MET A 83 2.69 -6.05 3.30
C MET A 83 4.02 -6.29 3.99
N THR A 84 4.32 -7.53 4.35
CA THR A 84 5.60 -7.86 4.95
C THR A 84 6.01 -9.30 4.65
N ALA A 85 7.31 -9.50 4.39
CA ALA A 85 7.90 -10.84 4.33
C ALA A 85 8.30 -11.32 5.73
N ASN A 86 8.34 -10.43 6.72
CA ASN A 86 8.81 -10.71 8.06
C ASN A 86 7.69 -10.47 9.07
N ASP A 87 6.87 -11.48 9.28
CA ASP A 87 5.65 -11.40 10.09
C ASP A 87 5.94 -11.86 11.52
N ASP A 88 6.42 -10.94 12.36
CA ASP A 88 6.57 -11.20 13.79
C ASP A 88 5.55 -10.39 14.59
N SER A 89 5.40 -10.73 15.89
CA SER A 89 4.36 -10.12 16.73
C SER A 89 4.59 -8.63 16.95
N ALA A 90 5.86 -8.19 17.03
CA ALA A 90 6.18 -6.78 17.22
C ALA A 90 5.81 -5.96 15.98
N THR A 91 6.13 -6.47 14.79
CA THR A 91 5.78 -5.84 13.52
C THR A 91 4.27 -5.74 13.37
N ARG A 92 3.56 -6.84 13.67
CA ARG A 92 2.10 -6.88 13.57
C ARG A 92 1.44 -5.86 14.51
N LYS A 93 1.95 -5.76 15.73
CA LYS A 93 1.44 -4.79 16.70
C LYS A 93 1.70 -3.36 16.24
N ALA A 94 2.92 -3.07 15.75
CA ALA A 94 3.26 -1.73 15.27
C ALA A 94 2.39 -1.33 14.07
N ALA A 95 2.10 -2.26 13.17
CA ALA A 95 1.23 -2.02 12.03
C ALA A 95 -0.20 -1.68 12.48
N ALA A 96 -0.73 -2.45 13.43
CA ALA A 96 -2.07 -2.19 13.98
C ALA A 96 -2.13 -0.84 14.67
N ASP A 97 -1.11 -0.49 15.44
CA ASP A 97 -1.06 0.80 16.15
C ASP A 97 -0.96 1.99 15.20
N ALA A 98 -0.28 1.82 14.07
CA ALA A 98 -0.17 2.89 13.05
C ALA A 98 -1.49 3.09 12.29
N GLY A 99 -2.34 2.08 12.27
CA GLY A 99 -3.62 2.09 11.58
C GLY A 99 -3.54 1.50 10.18
N CYS A 100 -4.27 0.41 9.97
CA CYS A 100 -4.37 -0.21 8.65
C CYS A 100 -5.70 -0.96 8.56
N ILE A 101 -6.16 -1.23 7.34
CA ILE A 101 -7.37 -2.03 7.13
C ILE A 101 -7.06 -3.48 6.88
N ALA A 102 -5.82 -3.80 6.51
CA ALA A 102 -5.38 -5.17 6.29
C ALA A 102 -3.87 -5.26 6.45
N TYR A 103 -3.40 -6.45 6.76
CA TYR A 103 -2.00 -6.79 6.96
C TYR A 103 -1.76 -8.10 6.25
N LEU A 104 -0.91 -8.09 5.21
CA LEU A 104 -0.69 -9.24 4.36
C LEU A 104 0.74 -9.75 4.50
N LYS A 105 0.88 -11.04 4.72
CA LYS A 105 2.19 -11.69 4.76
C LYS A 105 2.59 -12.13 3.36
N LYS A 106 3.77 -11.76 2.91
CA LYS A 106 4.34 -12.19 1.63
C LYS A 106 4.92 -13.61 1.75
N PRO A 107 4.76 -14.47 0.75
CA PRO A 107 3.93 -14.28 -0.43
C PRO A 107 2.44 -14.47 -0.11
N PHE A 108 1.60 -13.72 -0.78
CA PHE A 108 0.15 -13.86 -0.63
C PHE A 108 -0.49 -14.20 -1.97
N ALA A 109 -1.65 -14.85 -1.92
CA ALA A 109 -2.39 -15.18 -3.13
C ALA A 109 -3.01 -13.90 -3.72
N PRO A 110 -3.12 -13.81 -5.05
CA PRO A 110 -3.76 -12.63 -5.67
C PRO A 110 -5.16 -12.33 -5.12
N GLU A 111 -5.94 -13.36 -4.82
CA GLU A 111 -7.31 -13.19 -4.29
C GLU A 111 -7.31 -12.49 -2.94
N VAL A 112 -6.31 -12.75 -2.10
CA VAL A 112 -6.18 -12.12 -0.79
C VAL A 112 -5.95 -10.61 -0.96
N LEU A 113 -5.07 -10.25 -1.88
CA LEU A 113 -4.81 -8.84 -2.18
C LEU A 113 -6.05 -8.15 -2.75
N LEU A 114 -6.71 -8.77 -3.72
CA LEU A 114 -7.90 -8.18 -4.36
C LEU A 114 -9.03 -8.00 -3.35
N ASP A 115 -9.22 -8.94 -2.44
CA ASP A 115 -10.21 -8.81 -1.37
C ASP A 115 -9.89 -7.64 -0.45
N ALA A 116 -8.63 -7.48 -0.07
CA ALA A 116 -8.20 -6.37 0.79
C ALA A 116 -8.45 -5.02 0.12
N ILE A 117 -8.11 -4.92 -1.17
CA ILE A 117 -8.35 -3.68 -1.95
C ILE A 117 -9.84 -3.41 -2.06
N GLY A 118 -10.65 -4.43 -2.29
CA GLY A 118 -12.11 -4.28 -2.36
C GLY A 118 -12.68 -3.70 -1.07
N LYS A 119 -12.21 -4.14 0.08
CA LYS A 119 -12.62 -3.59 1.37
C LYS A 119 -12.17 -2.14 1.55
N ALA A 120 -10.95 -1.83 1.09
CA ALA A 120 -10.41 -0.48 1.20
C ALA A 120 -11.17 0.51 0.33
N ALA A 121 -11.55 0.11 -0.88
CA ALA A 121 -12.18 0.96 -1.87
C ALA A 121 -13.71 1.05 -1.70
N ALA A 122 -14.27 0.25 -0.81
CA ALA A 122 -15.71 0.20 -0.59
C ALA A 122 -16.26 1.49 0.04
#